data_fdce84342e125351f5928c73882b728b
#
_entry.id   fdce84342e125351f5928c73882b728b
#
_cell.length_a   1.000
_cell.length_b   1.000
_cell.length_c   1.000
_cell.angle_alpha   90.00
_cell.angle_beta   90.00
_cell.angle_gamma   90.00
#
_symmetry.space_group_name_H-M   'P 1'
#
loop_
_entity.id
_entity.type
_entity.pdbx_description
1 polymer ?
#
loop_
_entity_poly.entity_id
_entity_poly.type
_entity_poly.pdbx_seq_one_letter_code
_entity_poly.pdbx_strand_id
1 'polypeptide(L)'
;MSERTFTLDEAQMLLPILESLLRQAIHGKKLIEDVDAELQETAHRVFLNGGMRLNVVHLARRKAEREKAIRHIKDALAEIDATGVQVKDLDIGLLDFPCKVEGEILLLCWKLGEPTIAHWHGTSEGFAARKPIDERIGNAGKKRPK
;
A
#
# COMPACT_ATOMS: atom_id res chain seq x y z
N MET A 1 -8.32 -22.06 3.61
CA MET A 1 -7.71 -21.59 2.36
C MET A 1 -6.22 -21.50 2.53
N SER A 2 -5.49 -22.07 1.59
CA SER A 2 -4.04 -21.92 1.60
C SER A 2 -3.68 -20.49 1.20
N GLU A 3 -2.89 -19.83 2.01
CA GLU A 3 -2.37 -18.52 1.65
C GLU A 3 -1.35 -18.68 0.53
N ARG A 4 -1.40 -17.75 -0.42
CA ARG A 4 -0.41 -17.72 -1.48
C ARG A 4 0.94 -17.32 -0.91
N THR A 5 1.99 -18.03 -1.33
CA THR A 5 3.37 -17.69 -1.01
C THR A 5 4.12 -17.33 -2.28
N PHE A 6 5.20 -16.57 -2.13
CA PHE A 6 6.00 -16.06 -3.24
C PHE A 6 7.45 -16.50 -3.05
N THR A 7 8.12 -16.80 -4.16
CA THR A 7 9.57 -16.81 -4.16
C THR A 7 10.04 -15.36 -4.26
N LEU A 8 11.31 -15.10 -3.97
CA LEU A 8 11.87 -13.77 -4.14
C LEU A 8 11.71 -13.27 -5.58
N ASP A 9 11.98 -14.14 -6.57
CA ASP A 9 11.85 -13.78 -7.99
C ASP A 9 10.42 -13.43 -8.36
N GLU A 10 9.43 -14.22 -7.90
CA GLU A 10 8.01 -13.93 -8.13
C GLU A 10 7.60 -12.59 -7.53
N ALA A 11 8.03 -12.32 -6.30
CA ALA A 11 7.74 -11.06 -5.62
C ALA A 11 8.36 -9.87 -6.37
N GLN A 12 9.62 -10.00 -6.81
CA GLN A 12 10.30 -8.96 -7.59
C GLN A 12 9.57 -8.67 -8.91
N MET A 13 9.05 -9.70 -9.57
CA MET A 13 8.32 -9.53 -10.84
C MET A 13 7.01 -8.78 -10.66
N LEU A 14 6.39 -8.88 -9.49
CA LEU A 14 5.14 -8.17 -9.19
C LEU A 14 5.35 -6.71 -8.77
N LEU A 15 6.57 -6.36 -8.34
CA LEU A 15 6.84 -5.04 -7.80
C LEU A 15 6.37 -3.86 -8.67
N PRO A 16 6.62 -3.84 -10.00
CA PRO A 16 6.18 -2.69 -10.80
C PRO A 16 4.67 -2.45 -10.75
N ILE A 17 3.89 -3.52 -10.81
CA ILE A 17 2.42 -3.41 -10.75
C ILE A 17 1.98 -3.00 -9.35
N LEU A 18 2.56 -3.62 -8.32
CA LEU A 18 2.23 -3.32 -6.93
C LEU A 18 2.61 -1.89 -6.57
N GLU A 19 3.76 -1.43 -7.03
CA GLU A 19 4.19 -0.04 -6.81
C GLU A 19 3.22 0.95 -7.44
N SER A 20 2.76 0.67 -8.66
CA SER A 20 1.77 1.51 -9.35
C SER A 20 0.46 1.58 -8.56
N LEU A 21 -0.06 0.43 -8.14
CA LEU A 21 -1.30 0.35 -7.35
C LEU A 21 -1.15 1.06 -6.01
N LEU A 22 -0.01 0.88 -5.36
CA LEU A 22 0.28 1.49 -4.08
C LEU A 22 0.35 3.02 -4.20
N ARG A 23 1.01 3.54 -5.23
CA ARG A 23 1.07 4.98 -5.49
C ARG A 23 -0.30 5.57 -5.78
N GLN A 24 -1.17 4.85 -6.50
CA GLN A 24 -2.55 5.28 -6.74
C GLN A 24 -3.33 5.39 -5.42
N ALA A 25 -3.17 4.41 -4.52
CA ALA A 25 -3.84 4.44 -3.24
C ALA A 25 -3.33 5.59 -2.35
N ILE A 26 -2.03 5.81 -2.32
CA ILE A 26 -1.41 6.90 -1.54
C ILE A 26 -1.86 8.27 -2.08
N HIS A 27 -1.86 8.43 -3.40
CA HIS A 27 -2.32 9.66 -4.06
C HIS A 27 -3.80 9.94 -3.74
N GLY A 28 -4.64 8.91 -3.80
CA GLY A 28 -6.05 9.04 -3.46
C GLY A 28 -6.25 9.43 -2.00
N LYS A 29 -5.47 8.86 -1.09
CA LYS A 29 -5.54 9.19 0.33
C LYS A 29 -5.18 10.65 0.57
N LYS A 30 -4.13 11.15 -0.10
CA LYS A 30 -3.74 12.56 -0.01
C LYS A 30 -4.84 13.49 -0.51
N LEU A 31 -5.48 13.13 -1.62
CA LEU A 31 -6.60 13.91 -2.17
C LEU A 31 -7.76 14.01 -1.18
N ILE A 32 -8.10 12.90 -0.52
CA ILE A 32 -9.14 12.88 0.51
C ILE A 32 -8.77 13.82 1.66
N GLU A 33 -7.54 13.77 2.14
CA GLU A 33 -7.05 14.63 3.21
C GLU A 33 -7.13 16.10 2.81
N ASP A 34 -6.73 16.43 1.57
CA ASP A 34 -6.76 17.81 1.07
C ASP A 34 -8.19 18.32 0.96
N VAL A 35 -9.13 17.51 0.46
CA VAL A 35 -10.54 17.89 0.36
C VAL A 35 -11.15 18.07 1.75
N ASP A 36 -10.88 17.14 2.67
CA ASP A 36 -11.39 17.23 4.04
C ASP A 36 -10.90 18.50 4.74
N ALA A 37 -9.64 18.86 4.55
CA ALA A 37 -9.05 20.08 5.09
C ALA A 37 -9.74 21.34 4.51
N GLU A 38 -9.98 21.34 3.19
CA GLU A 38 -10.66 22.45 2.51
C GLU A 38 -12.09 22.63 3.01
N LEU A 39 -12.84 21.52 3.16
CA LEU A 39 -14.20 21.56 3.64
C LEU A 39 -14.27 22.03 5.09
N GLN A 40 -13.33 21.59 5.92
CA GLN A 40 -13.26 22.00 7.31
C GLN A 40 -12.94 23.48 7.43
N GLU A 41 -12.01 24.00 6.64
CA GLU A 41 -11.65 25.42 6.63
C GLU A 41 -12.84 26.26 6.16
N THR A 42 -13.55 25.84 5.13
CA THR A 42 -14.75 26.52 4.64
C THR A 42 -15.80 26.59 5.73
N ALA A 43 -16.08 25.49 6.42
CA ALA A 43 -17.04 25.45 7.51
C ALA A 43 -16.63 26.40 8.63
N HIS A 44 -15.36 26.49 8.96
CA HIS A 44 -14.83 27.40 9.99
C HIS A 44 -15.01 28.86 9.60
N ARG A 45 -14.76 29.22 8.34
CA ARG A 45 -14.96 30.57 7.83
C ARG A 45 -16.44 30.98 7.89
N VAL A 46 -17.34 30.07 7.50
CA VAL A 46 -18.79 30.30 7.60
C VAL A 46 -19.20 30.59 9.04
N PHE A 47 -18.69 29.80 9.98
CA PHE A 47 -18.96 29.99 11.40
C PHE A 47 -18.47 31.34 11.90
N LEU A 48 -17.19 31.71 11.58
CA LEU A 48 -16.60 32.98 12.05
C LEU A 48 -17.29 34.21 11.49
N ASN A 49 -17.82 34.17 10.27
CA ASN A 49 -18.40 35.31 9.59
C ASN A 49 -19.95 35.37 9.71
N GLY A 50 -20.53 34.49 10.52
CA GLY A 50 -21.98 34.43 10.68
C GLY A 50 -22.72 34.00 9.42
N GLY A 51 -22.01 33.36 8.49
CA GLY A 51 -22.49 32.99 7.18
C GLY A 51 -21.71 33.68 6.08
N MET A 52 -21.58 33.04 4.95
CA MET A 52 -20.90 33.62 3.79
C MET A 52 -21.44 32.99 2.52
N ARG A 53 -21.20 33.67 1.39
CA ARG A 53 -21.58 33.16 0.09
C ARG A 53 -20.63 32.02 -0.30
N LEU A 54 -21.16 30.83 -0.52
CA LEU A 54 -20.38 29.65 -0.89
C LEU A 54 -20.41 29.42 -2.39
N ASN A 55 -19.29 28.93 -2.93
CA ASN A 55 -19.25 28.39 -4.28
C ASN A 55 -19.71 26.91 -4.24
N VAL A 56 -21.03 26.74 -4.35
CA VAL A 56 -21.67 25.42 -4.24
C VAL A 56 -21.17 24.45 -5.32
N VAL A 57 -20.94 24.96 -6.54
CA VAL A 57 -20.46 24.14 -7.65
C VAL A 57 -19.05 23.60 -7.35
N HIS A 58 -18.17 24.46 -6.86
CA HIS A 58 -16.82 24.05 -6.48
C HIS A 58 -16.85 23.00 -5.37
N LEU A 59 -17.64 23.23 -4.32
CA LEU A 59 -17.74 22.27 -3.21
C LEU A 59 -18.31 20.94 -3.66
N ALA A 60 -19.31 20.94 -4.52
CA ALA A 60 -19.90 19.70 -5.06
C ALA A 60 -18.86 18.92 -5.87
N ARG A 61 -18.06 19.65 -6.67
CA ARG A 61 -16.99 19.02 -7.47
C ARG A 61 -15.92 18.38 -6.57
N ARG A 62 -15.51 19.09 -5.52
CA ARG A 62 -14.51 18.55 -4.59
C ARG A 62 -15.03 17.31 -3.87
N LYS A 63 -16.30 17.30 -3.44
CA LYS A 63 -16.91 16.13 -2.83
C LYS A 63 -16.95 14.94 -3.80
N ALA A 64 -17.27 15.19 -5.07
CA ALA A 64 -17.29 14.15 -6.10
C ALA A 64 -15.89 13.57 -6.33
N GLU A 65 -14.85 14.43 -6.37
CA GLU A 65 -13.47 14.02 -6.46
C GLU A 65 -13.05 13.12 -5.28
N ARG A 66 -13.49 13.49 -4.08
CA ARG A 66 -13.24 12.73 -2.86
C ARG A 66 -13.85 11.33 -2.94
N GLU A 67 -15.10 11.22 -3.36
CA GLU A 67 -15.79 9.95 -3.50
C GLU A 67 -15.11 9.06 -4.55
N LYS A 68 -14.68 9.65 -5.67
CA LYS A 68 -13.94 8.94 -6.70
C LYS A 68 -12.60 8.42 -6.16
N ALA A 69 -11.90 9.23 -5.37
CA ALA A 69 -10.65 8.84 -4.74
C ALA A 69 -10.85 7.65 -3.79
N ILE A 70 -11.92 7.65 -3.00
CA ILE A 70 -12.27 6.55 -2.10
C ILE A 70 -12.43 5.25 -2.90
N ARG A 71 -13.17 5.30 -4.02
CA ARG A 71 -13.36 4.12 -4.87
C ARG A 71 -12.04 3.64 -5.46
N HIS A 72 -11.20 4.56 -5.93
CA HIS A 72 -9.89 4.21 -6.49
C HIS A 72 -8.97 3.53 -5.46
N ILE A 73 -8.98 4.02 -4.21
CA ILE A 73 -8.21 3.41 -3.13
C ILE A 73 -8.70 1.99 -2.86
N LYS A 74 -10.02 1.80 -2.74
CA LYS A 74 -10.61 0.49 -2.50
C LYS A 74 -10.25 -0.49 -3.62
N ASP A 75 -10.35 -0.06 -4.87
CA ASP A 75 -10.04 -0.89 -6.02
C ASP A 75 -8.55 -1.27 -6.05
N ALA A 76 -7.67 -0.31 -5.82
CA ALA A 76 -6.22 -0.55 -5.81
C ALA A 76 -5.83 -1.53 -4.68
N LEU A 77 -6.34 -1.32 -3.47
CA LEU A 77 -6.06 -2.20 -2.34
C LEU A 77 -6.64 -3.60 -2.56
N ALA A 78 -7.83 -3.71 -3.18
CA ALA A 78 -8.42 -5.00 -3.52
C ALA A 78 -7.57 -5.75 -4.55
N GLU A 79 -7.01 -5.06 -5.54
CA GLU A 79 -6.11 -5.68 -6.52
C GLU A 79 -4.83 -6.19 -5.88
N ILE A 80 -4.24 -5.41 -4.97
CA ILE A 80 -3.06 -5.84 -4.23
C ILE A 80 -3.38 -7.07 -3.39
N ASP A 81 -4.48 -7.02 -2.65
CA ASP A 81 -4.92 -8.14 -1.79
C ASP A 81 -5.16 -9.41 -2.60
N ALA A 82 -5.74 -9.27 -3.80
CA ALA A 82 -6.01 -10.41 -4.68
C ALA A 82 -4.73 -11.12 -5.13
N THR A 83 -3.58 -10.46 -5.12
CA THR A 83 -2.30 -11.10 -5.43
C THR A 83 -1.78 -11.96 -4.28
N GLY A 84 -2.26 -11.74 -3.07
CA GLY A 84 -1.75 -12.38 -1.85
C GLY A 84 -0.74 -11.53 -1.08
N VAL A 85 -0.35 -10.38 -1.63
CA VAL A 85 0.56 -9.43 -0.97
C VAL A 85 -0.21 -8.65 0.09
N GLN A 86 0.42 -8.39 1.22
CA GLN A 86 -0.18 -7.68 2.35
C GLN A 86 0.32 -6.24 2.40
N VAL A 87 -0.60 -5.27 2.44
CA VAL A 87 -0.27 -3.88 2.71
C VAL A 87 -0.24 -3.71 4.23
N LYS A 88 0.95 -3.49 4.79
CA LYS A 88 1.12 -3.34 6.24
C LYS A 88 0.97 -1.89 6.71
N ASP A 89 1.43 -0.95 5.91
CA ASP A 89 1.32 0.47 6.23
C ASP A 89 1.24 1.24 4.91
N LEU A 90 0.07 1.80 4.64
CA LEU A 90 -0.15 2.54 3.40
C LEU A 90 0.61 3.88 3.40
N ASP A 91 0.74 4.52 4.55
CA ASP A 91 1.37 5.84 4.63
C ASP A 91 2.83 5.83 4.20
N ILE A 92 3.56 4.79 4.56
CA ILE A 92 4.95 4.63 4.17
C ILE A 92 5.14 3.68 2.98
N GLY A 93 4.07 3.07 2.51
CA GLY A 93 4.13 2.16 1.37
C GLY A 93 4.80 0.84 1.70
N LEU A 94 4.45 0.22 2.83
CA LEU A 94 5.07 -1.01 3.30
C LEU A 94 4.27 -2.23 2.85
N LEU A 95 4.93 -3.13 2.12
CA LEU A 95 4.35 -4.39 1.64
C LEU A 95 5.08 -5.59 2.22
N ASP A 96 4.31 -6.62 2.58
CA ASP A 96 4.86 -7.91 3.01
C ASP A 96 4.40 -9.01 2.04
N PHE A 97 5.35 -9.83 1.61
CA PHE A 97 5.13 -10.95 0.70
C PHE A 97 5.38 -12.25 1.45
N PRO A 98 4.34 -13.06 1.70
CA PRO A 98 4.55 -14.37 2.32
C PRO A 98 5.47 -15.23 1.46
N CYS A 99 6.51 -15.77 2.07
CA CYS A 99 7.51 -16.59 1.40
C CYS A 99 7.74 -17.87 2.20
N LYS A 100 7.68 -19.02 1.55
CA LYS A 100 7.94 -20.30 2.21
C LYS A 100 9.40 -20.70 2.02
N VAL A 101 10.11 -20.85 3.11
CA VAL A 101 11.53 -21.24 3.13
C VAL A 101 11.71 -22.38 4.13
N GLU A 102 12.19 -23.52 3.64
CA GLU A 102 12.45 -24.70 4.48
C GLU A 102 11.24 -25.11 5.34
N GLY A 103 10.04 -25.01 4.77
CA GLY A 103 8.80 -25.37 5.45
C GLY A 103 8.22 -24.31 6.36
N GLU A 104 8.93 -23.21 6.54
CA GLU A 104 8.46 -22.09 7.37
C GLU A 104 8.04 -20.90 6.52
N ILE A 105 7.06 -20.15 6.99
CA ILE A 105 6.59 -18.92 6.35
C ILE A 105 7.32 -17.75 6.97
N LEU A 106 7.91 -16.92 6.11
CA LEU A 106 8.46 -15.63 6.49
C LEU A 106 7.89 -14.56 5.57
N LEU A 107 8.12 -13.31 5.88
CA LEU A 107 7.59 -12.19 5.12
C LEU A 107 8.73 -11.41 4.48
N LEU A 108 8.74 -11.38 3.15
CA LEU A 108 9.63 -10.48 2.41
C LEU A 108 9.06 -9.08 2.57
N CYS A 109 9.88 -8.14 2.99
CA CYS A 109 9.43 -6.79 3.33
C CYS A 109 10.01 -5.78 2.36
N TRP A 110 9.12 -5.01 1.74
CA TRP A 110 9.51 -3.96 0.80
C TRP A 110 8.82 -2.65 1.19
N LYS A 111 9.57 -1.58 1.14
CA LYS A 111 9.07 -0.24 1.40
C LYS A 111 9.18 0.58 0.13
N LEU A 112 8.15 1.39 -0.15
CA LEU A 112 8.12 2.28 -1.31
C LEU A 112 9.39 3.15 -1.33
N GLY A 113 10.08 3.16 -2.48
CA GLY A 113 11.34 3.84 -2.66
C GLY A 113 12.56 2.92 -2.63
N GLU A 114 12.43 1.71 -2.10
CA GLU A 114 13.51 0.73 -2.17
C GLU A 114 13.60 0.15 -3.58
N PRO A 115 14.79 0.03 -4.17
CA PRO A 115 14.93 -0.41 -5.57
C PRO A 115 14.58 -1.88 -5.78
N THR A 116 14.77 -2.71 -4.75
CA THR A 116 14.48 -4.15 -4.81
C THR A 116 13.99 -4.63 -3.45
N ILE A 117 13.49 -5.86 -3.41
CA ILE A 117 13.18 -6.52 -2.14
C ILE A 117 14.49 -7.02 -1.54
N ALA A 118 14.97 -6.35 -0.51
CA ALA A 118 16.26 -6.63 0.10
C ALA A 118 16.18 -7.08 1.56
N HIS A 119 14.99 -7.16 2.13
CA HIS A 119 14.78 -7.46 3.55
C HIS A 119 13.64 -8.43 3.78
N TRP A 120 13.67 -9.09 4.93
CA TRP A 120 12.60 -9.97 5.38
C TRP A 120 12.43 -9.86 6.91
N HIS A 121 11.32 -10.32 7.42
CA HIS A 121 11.09 -10.48 8.86
C HIS A 121 10.17 -11.69 9.11
N GLY A 122 10.11 -12.14 10.35
CA GLY A 122 9.22 -13.24 10.73
C GLY A 122 7.76 -12.79 10.81
N THR A 123 6.84 -13.75 10.84
CA THR A 123 5.40 -13.48 10.88
C THR A 123 4.96 -12.77 12.15
N SER A 124 5.72 -12.91 13.24
CA SER A 124 5.45 -12.23 14.51
C SER A 124 6.28 -10.96 14.70
N GLU A 125 7.09 -10.59 13.69
CA GLU A 125 7.95 -9.41 13.72
C GLU A 125 7.39 -8.34 12.79
N GLY A 126 7.92 -7.11 12.92
CA GLY A 126 7.53 -6.00 12.07
C GLY A 126 8.71 -5.33 11.38
N PHE A 127 8.46 -4.15 10.82
CA PHE A 127 9.44 -3.38 10.06
C PHE A 127 10.76 -3.18 10.80
N ALA A 128 10.71 -2.89 12.11
CA ALA A 128 11.91 -2.64 12.92
C ALA A 128 12.83 -3.87 13.05
N ALA A 129 12.29 -5.07 12.82
CA ALA A 129 13.02 -6.32 12.93
C ALA A 129 13.51 -6.85 11.59
N ARG A 130 13.48 -6.04 10.52
CA ARG A 130 13.89 -6.46 9.18
C ARG A 130 15.35 -6.92 9.15
N LYS A 131 15.57 -8.00 8.42
CA LYS A 131 16.90 -8.59 8.21
C LYS A 131 17.22 -8.63 6.71
N PRO A 132 18.49 -8.55 6.34
CA PRO A 132 18.87 -8.68 4.92
C PRO A 132 18.48 -10.05 4.35
N ILE A 133 18.11 -10.06 3.08
CA ILE A 133 17.85 -11.30 2.34
C ILE A 133 19.14 -12.13 2.31
N ASP A 134 19.03 -13.41 2.61
CA ASP A 134 20.16 -14.35 2.58
C ASP A 134 20.00 -15.35 1.44
N GLU A 135 21.03 -16.22 1.26
CA GLU A 135 21.05 -17.22 0.18
C GLU A 135 19.88 -18.20 0.29
N ARG A 136 19.46 -18.55 1.49
CA ARG A 136 18.35 -19.46 1.74
C ARG A 136 17.07 -18.94 1.09
N ILE A 137 16.80 -17.65 1.23
CA ILE A 137 15.63 -16.99 0.66
C ILE A 137 15.81 -16.81 -0.85
N GLY A 138 16.98 -16.38 -1.30
CA GLY A 138 17.29 -16.21 -2.71
C GLY A 138 17.16 -17.49 -3.51
N ASN A 139 17.36 -18.63 -2.90
CA ASN A 139 17.28 -19.95 -3.53
C ASN A 139 15.92 -20.65 -3.32
N ALA A 140 15.03 -20.07 -2.53
CA ALA A 140 13.72 -20.64 -2.29
C ALA A 140 12.92 -20.74 -3.59
N GLY A 141 12.33 -21.90 -3.83
CA GLY A 141 11.55 -22.15 -5.04
C GLY A 141 12.35 -22.44 -6.29
N LYS A 142 13.68 -22.35 -6.26
CA LYS A 142 14.51 -22.75 -7.39
C LYS A 142 14.67 -24.26 -7.40
N LYS A 143 14.53 -24.86 -8.60
CA LYS A 143 14.78 -26.29 -8.76
C LYS A 143 16.27 -26.53 -8.61
N ARG A 144 16.63 -27.47 -7.74
CA ARG A 144 18.02 -27.89 -7.63
C ARG A 144 18.41 -28.69 -8.88
N PRO A 145 19.56 -28.40 -9.48
CA PRO A 145 20.07 -29.25 -10.56
C PRO A 145 20.27 -30.66 -10.01
N LYS A 146 19.82 -31.63 -10.77
CA LYS A 146 20.02 -33.03 -10.41
C LYS A 146 21.44 -33.43 -10.70
#